data_a7bbe2ea063dbf8a6dabbda0b3a37622
#
_entry.id   a7bbe2ea063dbf8a6dabbda0b3a37622
#
_cell.length_a   1.000
_cell.length_b   1.000
_cell.length_c   1.000
_cell.angle_alpha   90.00
_cell.angle_beta   90.00
_cell.angle_gamma   90.00
#
_symmetry.space_group_name_H-M   'P 1'
#
loop_
_entity.id
_entity.type
_entity.pdbx_description
1 polymer ?
#
loop_
_entity_poly.entity_id
_entity_poly.type
_entity_poly.pdbx_seq_one_letter_code
_entity_poly.pdbx_strand_id
1 'polypeptide(L)'
;MASVGLERSLDVLSVRAKVLAGNLANASTPNFLRRDVPFHAVMRAMLSEPTTGDEGRGVRILPVRVDFASPLRVDGNNTSPERELAALTETALLYRTTLQLLAKDLSQLRAAITEGRRS
;
A
#
# COMPACT_ATOMS: atom_id res chain seq x y z
N MET A 1 14.98 11.10 -1.28
CA MET A 1 15.59 10.09 -0.44
C MET A 1 14.77 8.80 -0.47
N ALA A 2 15.47 7.66 -0.56
CA ALA A 2 14.83 6.35 -0.68
C ALA A 2 13.89 6.03 0.49
N SER A 3 14.23 6.44 1.71
CA SER A 3 13.43 6.17 2.93
C SER A 3 12.03 6.81 2.89
N VAL A 4 11.89 7.99 2.31
CA VAL A 4 10.58 8.67 2.19
C VAL A 4 9.67 7.89 1.25
N GLY A 5 10.21 7.41 0.12
CA GLY A 5 9.47 6.58 -0.80
C GLY A 5 9.05 5.24 -0.18
N LEU A 6 9.93 4.64 0.61
CA LEU A 6 9.64 3.38 1.32
C LEU A 6 8.55 3.58 2.38
N GLU A 7 8.62 4.67 3.16
CA GLU A 7 7.58 4.99 4.15
C GLU A 7 6.22 5.21 3.50
N ARG A 8 6.18 5.93 2.39
CA ARG A 8 4.95 6.15 1.63
C ARG A 8 4.38 4.85 1.07
N SER A 9 5.27 3.96 0.60
CA SER A 9 4.86 2.63 0.14
C SER A 9 4.19 1.83 1.25
N LEU A 10 4.74 1.87 2.47
CA LEU A 10 4.16 1.19 3.63
C LEU A 10 2.75 1.72 3.94
N ASP A 11 2.56 3.03 3.89
CA ASP A 11 1.25 3.63 4.13
C ASP A 11 0.21 3.17 3.10
N VAL A 12 0.58 3.19 1.82
CA VAL A 12 -0.30 2.76 0.74
C VAL A 12 -0.62 1.26 0.86
N LEU A 13 0.38 0.43 1.11
CA LEU A 13 0.19 -1.02 1.28
C LEU A 13 -0.67 -1.33 2.50
N SER A 14 -0.53 -0.59 3.58
CA SER A 14 -1.37 -0.73 4.78
C SER A 14 -2.84 -0.44 4.47
N VAL A 15 -3.13 0.64 3.76
CA VAL A 15 -4.49 0.98 3.34
C VAL A 15 -5.04 -0.07 2.39
N ARG A 16 -4.24 -0.51 1.41
CA ARG A 16 -4.65 -1.55 0.48
C ARG A 16 -5.01 -2.85 1.20
N ALA A 17 -4.21 -3.27 2.18
CA ALA A 17 -4.50 -4.46 2.97
C ALA A 17 -5.85 -4.36 3.69
N LYS A 18 -6.17 -3.20 4.26
CA LYS A 18 -7.45 -2.97 4.93
C LYS A 18 -8.62 -3.05 3.95
N VAL A 19 -8.48 -2.46 2.76
CA VAL A 19 -9.50 -2.49 1.73
C VAL A 19 -9.74 -3.92 1.24
N LEU A 20 -8.69 -4.68 0.97
CA LEU A 20 -8.79 -6.08 0.54
C LEU A 20 -9.38 -6.97 1.64
N ALA A 21 -9.02 -6.75 2.90
CA ALA A 21 -9.63 -7.45 4.03
C ALA A 21 -11.12 -7.14 4.14
N GLY A 22 -11.52 -5.90 3.88
CA GLY A 22 -12.93 -5.51 3.82
C GLY A 22 -13.69 -6.24 2.71
N ASN A 23 -13.07 -6.39 1.53
CA ASN A 23 -13.64 -7.17 0.43
C ASN A 23 -13.86 -8.62 0.87
N LEU A 24 -12.87 -9.23 1.50
CA LEU A 24 -12.96 -10.60 1.97
C LEU A 24 -14.07 -10.76 3.01
N ALA A 25 -14.16 -9.85 3.96
CA ALA A 25 -15.20 -9.85 4.98
C ALA A 25 -16.61 -9.71 4.39
N ASN A 26 -16.74 -9.02 3.26
CA ASN A 26 -18.01 -8.78 2.58
C ASN A 26 -18.23 -9.70 1.36
N ALA A 27 -17.46 -10.76 1.22
CA ALA A 27 -17.54 -11.66 0.07
C ALA A 27 -18.91 -12.38 -0.06
N SER A 28 -19.65 -12.45 1.03
CA SER A 28 -20.99 -13.03 1.06
C SER A 28 -22.10 -11.98 1.23
N THR A 29 -21.76 -10.71 1.24
CA THR A 29 -22.73 -9.62 1.35
C THR A 29 -23.38 -9.36 0.00
N PRO A 30 -24.72 -9.47 -0.13
CA PRO A 30 -25.39 -9.21 -1.41
C PRO A 30 -25.13 -7.78 -1.90
N ASN A 31 -24.95 -7.64 -3.20
CA ASN A 31 -24.73 -6.36 -3.89
C ASN A 31 -23.43 -5.63 -3.50
N PHE A 32 -22.53 -6.27 -2.78
CA PHE A 32 -21.26 -5.66 -2.44
C PHE A 32 -20.34 -5.64 -3.66
N LEU A 33 -19.78 -4.48 -3.95
CA LEU A 33 -18.78 -4.31 -5.00
C LEU A 33 -17.40 -4.16 -4.37
N ARG A 34 -16.47 -4.99 -4.81
CA ARG A 34 -15.11 -4.95 -4.29
C ARG A 34 -14.43 -3.61 -4.57
N ARG A 35 -13.51 -3.26 -3.71
CA ARG A 35 -12.71 -2.03 -3.83
C ARG A 35 -11.24 -2.40 -3.85
N ASP A 36 -10.44 -1.53 -4.42
CA ASP A 36 -8.99 -1.69 -4.39
C ASP A 36 -8.31 -0.32 -4.44
N VAL A 37 -7.04 -0.31 -4.04
CA VAL A 37 -6.17 0.85 -4.16
C VAL A 37 -5.20 0.54 -5.32
N PRO A 38 -5.19 1.36 -6.39
CA PRO A 38 -4.27 1.13 -7.52
C PRO A 38 -2.83 1.49 -7.11
N PHE A 39 -2.15 0.55 -6.47
CA PHE A 39 -0.86 0.76 -5.82
C PHE A 39 0.19 1.40 -6.75
N HIS A 40 0.36 0.85 -7.96
CA HIS A 40 1.38 1.35 -8.89
C HIS A 40 1.10 2.78 -9.35
N ALA A 41 -0.16 3.08 -9.66
CA ALA A 41 -0.56 4.43 -10.08
C ALA A 41 -0.41 5.43 -8.95
N VAL A 42 -0.77 5.06 -7.72
CA VAL A 42 -0.64 5.92 -6.54
C VAL A 42 0.83 6.19 -6.25
N MET A 43 1.67 5.16 -6.26
CA MET A 43 3.10 5.33 -6.03
C MET A 43 3.76 6.19 -7.09
N ARG A 44 3.39 5.99 -8.35
CA ARG A 44 3.91 6.81 -9.45
C ARG A 44 3.55 8.29 -9.26
N ALA A 45 2.32 8.57 -8.88
CA ALA A 45 1.86 9.95 -8.62
C ALA A 45 2.60 10.57 -7.42
N MET A 46 2.77 9.82 -6.34
CA MET A 46 3.45 10.28 -5.14
C MET A 46 4.94 10.58 -5.38
N LEU A 47 5.61 9.76 -6.18
CA LEU A 47 7.03 9.92 -6.47
C LEU A 47 7.31 11.04 -7.47
N SER A 48 6.33 11.41 -8.29
CA SER A 48 6.46 12.49 -9.28
C SER A 48 6.15 13.87 -8.69
N GLU A 49 5.52 13.95 -7.52
CA GLU A 49 5.25 15.22 -6.87
C GLU A 49 6.53 15.80 -6.26
N PRO A 50 6.82 17.09 -6.49
CA PRO A 50 7.94 17.73 -5.83
C PRO A 50 7.72 17.74 -4.32
N THR A 51 8.70 17.22 -3.57
CA THR A 51 8.69 17.28 -2.12
C THR A 51 9.02 18.70 -1.68
N THR A 52 8.02 19.56 -1.60
CA THR A 52 8.19 20.90 -1.04
C THR A 52 7.88 20.85 0.46
N GLY A 53 8.92 20.74 1.27
CA GLY A 53 8.89 21.02 2.71
C GLY A 53 7.85 20.25 3.52
N ASP A 54 7.22 20.94 4.41
CA ASP A 54 6.33 20.43 5.46
C ASP A 54 4.96 19.97 4.94
N GLU A 55 4.66 20.22 3.68
CA GLU A 55 3.38 19.86 3.08
C GLU A 55 3.20 18.34 2.91
N GLY A 56 4.26 17.58 3.10
CA GLY A 56 4.21 16.12 3.02
C GLY A 56 3.54 15.42 4.20
N ARG A 57 3.18 16.17 5.24
CA ARG A 57 2.55 15.62 6.46
C ARG A 57 1.04 15.72 6.47
N GLY A 58 0.42 16.31 5.45
CA GLY A 58 -1.02 16.32 5.33
C GLY A 58 -1.57 14.90 5.17
N VAL A 59 -2.75 14.65 5.74
CA VAL A 59 -3.49 13.41 5.50
C VAL A 59 -3.76 13.34 4.01
N ARG A 60 -2.99 12.53 3.30
CA ARG A 60 -3.23 12.30 1.88
C ARG A 60 -4.40 11.33 1.77
N ILE A 61 -5.44 11.78 1.09
CA ILE A 61 -6.55 10.91 0.75
C ILE A 61 -6.08 9.97 -0.36
N LEU A 62 -5.94 8.69 0.00
CA LEU A 62 -5.58 7.69 -0.99
C LEU A 62 -6.82 7.31 -1.82
N PRO A 63 -6.69 7.19 -3.15
CA PRO A 63 -7.83 6.82 -3.99
C PRO A 63 -8.18 5.35 -3.79
N VAL A 64 -9.29 5.10 -3.11
CA VAL A 64 -9.92 3.79 -3.05
C VAL A 64 -10.96 3.75 -4.18
N ARG A 65 -10.81 2.82 -5.10
CA ARG A 65 -11.68 2.71 -6.28
C ARG A 65 -12.58 1.51 -6.17
N VAL A 66 -13.85 1.70 -6.51
CA VAL A 66 -14.81 0.60 -6.66
C VAL A 66 -14.56 -0.08 -7.99
N ASP A 67 -14.55 -1.40 -7.99
CA ASP A 67 -14.38 -2.23 -9.18
C ASP A 67 -15.75 -2.46 -9.83
N PHE A 68 -15.94 -1.88 -11.01
CA PHE A 68 -17.15 -2.09 -11.83
C PHE A 68 -16.88 -3.05 -12.98
N ALA A 69 -15.65 -3.52 -13.17
CA ALA A 69 -15.26 -4.32 -14.33
C ALA A 69 -15.35 -5.83 -14.08
N SER A 70 -15.19 -6.28 -12.83
CA SER A 70 -15.27 -7.70 -12.51
C SER A 70 -16.71 -8.22 -12.63
N PRO A 71 -16.90 -9.47 -13.11
CA PRO A 71 -18.24 -10.02 -13.28
C PRO A 71 -19.00 -10.12 -11.97
N LEU A 72 -20.29 -9.77 -12.01
CA LEU A 72 -21.19 -9.90 -10.87
C LEU A 72 -21.70 -11.35 -10.75
N ARG A 73 -21.74 -11.83 -9.49
CA ARG A 73 -22.45 -13.07 -9.18
C ARG A 73 -23.96 -12.83 -9.17
N VAL A 74 -24.73 -13.91 -9.03
CA VAL A 74 -26.20 -13.85 -8.97
C VAL A 74 -26.69 -12.94 -7.84
N ASP A 75 -25.96 -12.87 -6.72
CA ASP A 75 -26.28 -11.99 -5.58
C ASP A 75 -25.85 -10.52 -5.79
N GLY A 76 -25.28 -10.19 -6.93
CA GLY A 76 -24.81 -8.84 -7.24
C GLY A 76 -23.45 -8.50 -6.68
N ASN A 77 -22.78 -9.44 -6.04
CA ASN A 77 -21.43 -9.28 -5.49
C ASN A 77 -20.38 -9.66 -6.54
N ASN A 78 -19.29 -8.92 -6.69
CA ASN A 78 -18.21 -9.24 -7.61
C ASN A 78 -16.91 -9.66 -6.91
N THR A 79 -16.97 -9.96 -5.61
CA THR A 79 -15.80 -10.35 -4.81
C THR A 79 -15.56 -11.84 -4.92
N SER A 80 -14.32 -12.24 -5.22
CA SER A 80 -13.85 -13.62 -5.14
C SER A 80 -12.96 -13.79 -3.92
N PRO A 81 -13.33 -14.62 -2.94
CA PRO A 81 -12.49 -14.82 -1.75
C PRO A 81 -11.08 -15.27 -2.08
N GLU A 82 -10.92 -16.15 -3.07
CA GLU A 82 -9.61 -16.66 -3.50
C GLU A 82 -8.75 -15.53 -4.06
N ARG A 83 -9.33 -14.69 -4.88
CA ARG A 83 -8.65 -13.53 -5.48
C ARG A 83 -8.24 -12.51 -4.42
N GLU A 84 -9.14 -12.22 -3.49
CA GLU A 84 -8.82 -11.26 -2.41
C GLU A 84 -7.73 -11.81 -1.50
N LEU A 85 -7.76 -13.09 -1.18
CA LEU A 85 -6.74 -13.71 -0.35
C LEU A 85 -5.38 -13.71 -1.05
N ALA A 86 -5.33 -13.97 -2.35
CA ALA A 86 -4.11 -13.89 -3.14
C ALA A 86 -3.55 -12.47 -3.14
N ALA A 87 -4.41 -11.47 -3.34
CA ALA A 87 -4.01 -10.06 -3.33
C ALA A 87 -3.54 -9.61 -1.94
N LEU A 88 -4.17 -10.07 -0.87
CA LEU A 88 -3.74 -9.83 0.52
C LEU A 88 -2.37 -10.42 0.78
N THR A 89 -2.13 -11.65 0.34
CA THR A 89 -0.84 -12.33 0.51
C THR A 89 0.26 -11.58 -0.21
N GLU A 90 0.01 -11.16 -1.45
CA GLU A 90 0.94 -10.33 -2.22
C GLU A 90 1.23 -9.01 -1.51
N THR A 91 0.18 -8.34 -1.02
CA THR A 91 0.31 -7.05 -0.30
C THR A 91 1.12 -7.22 0.97
N ALA A 92 0.90 -8.28 1.73
CA ALA A 92 1.65 -8.58 2.95
C ALA A 92 3.12 -8.87 2.65
N LEU A 93 3.41 -9.58 1.55
CA LEU A 93 4.77 -9.86 1.12
C LEU A 93 5.50 -8.58 0.72
N LEU A 94 4.84 -7.72 -0.04
CA LEU A 94 5.39 -6.41 -0.42
C LEU A 94 5.64 -5.54 0.80
N TYR A 95 4.74 -5.55 1.76
CA TYR A 95 4.88 -4.81 3.02
C TYR A 95 6.12 -5.26 3.78
N ARG A 96 6.28 -6.57 3.95
CA ARG A 96 7.45 -7.15 4.62
C ARG A 96 8.74 -6.81 3.90
N THR A 97 8.78 -6.94 2.59
CA THR A 97 9.95 -6.61 1.78
C THR A 97 10.33 -5.13 1.92
N THR A 98 9.34 -4.25 1.89
CA THR A 98 9.54 -2.80 2.06
C THR A 98 10.08 -2.48 3.44
N LEU A 99 9.56 -3.13 4.50
CA LEU A 99 10.09 -2.99 5.86
C LEU A 99 11.55 -3.40 5.95
N GLN A 100 11.92 -4.50 5.32
CA GLN A 100 13.31 -4.98 5.31
C GLN A 100 14.23 -4.00 4.61
N LEU A 101 13.78 -3.41 3.50
CA LEU A 101 14.54 -2.39 2.78
C LEU A 101 14.72 -1.13 3.63
N LEU A 102 13.67 -0.71 4.31
CA LEU A 102 13.72 0.46 5.21
C LEU A 102 14.67 0.21 6.38
N ALA A 103 14.61 -0.97 6.99
CA ALA A 103 15.51 -1.35 8.07
C ALA A 103 16.99 -1.36 7.63
N LYS A 104 17.24 -1.85 6.41
CA LYS A 104 18.58 -1.83 5.81
C LYS A 104 19.07 -0.40 5.59
N ASP A 105 18.21 0.47 5.07
CA ASP A 105 18.51 1.88 4.82
C ASP A 105 18.90 2.59 6.12
N LEU A 106 18.13 2.38 7.19
CA LEU A 106 18.40 2.94 8.52
C LEU A 106 19.71 2.39 9.11
N SER A 107 19.98 1.10 8.92
CA SER A 107 21.23 0.48 9.37
C SER A 107 22.44 1.09 8.68
N GLN A 108 22.37 1.34 7.38
CA GLN A 108 23.43 2.00 6.63
C GLN A 108 23.65 3.42 7.10
N LEU A 109 22.59 4.14 7.41
CA LEU A 109 22.67 5.51 7.93
C LEU A 109 23.36 5.53 9.29
N ARG A 110 23.03 4.61 10.18
CA ARG A 110 23.69 4.46 11.49
C ARG A 110 25.17 4.17 11.34
N ALA A 111 25.55 3.30 10.44
CA ALA A 111 26.95 2.97 10.15
C ALA A 111 27.73 4.20 9.68
N ALA A 112 27.16 4.97 8.77
CA ALA A 112 27.76 6.19 8.27
C ALA A 112 27.98 7.22 9.37
N ILE A 113 27.00 7.40 10.27
CA ILE A 113 27.09 8.32 11.41
C ILE A 113 28.18 7.84 12.39
N THR A 114 28.25 6.54 12.67
CA THR A 114 29.23 5.97 13.58
C THR A 114 30.66 6.13 13.01
N GLU A 115 30.86 5.89 11.73
CA GLU A 115 32.16 6.10 11.08
C GLU A 115 32.55 7.57 11.09
N GLY A 116 31.62 8.48 10.87
CA GLY A 116 31.88 9.91 10.94
C GLY A 116 32.31 10.40 12.33
N ARG A 117 31.86 9.74 13.39
CA ARG A 117 32.28 10.06 14.77
C ARG A 117 33.67 9.56 15.13
N ARG A 118 34.17 8.53 14.43
CA ARG A 118 35.47 7.94 14.70
C ARG A 118 36.62 8.65 13.99
N SER A 119 36.30 9.43 12.98
CA SER A 119 37.29 10.25 12.26
C SER A 119 37.32 11.67 12.83
#